data_ddfcbdb900406777fba4eca059b1aeca
#
_entry.id   ddfcbdb900406777fba4eca059b1aeca
#
_cell.length_a   1.000
_cell.length_b   1.000
_cell.length_c   1.000
_cell.angle_alpha   90.00
_cell.angle_beta   90.00
_cell.angle_gamma   90.00
#
_symmetry.space_group_name_H-M   'P 1'
#
loop_
_entity.id
_entity.type
_entity.pdbx_description
1 polymer ?
#
loop_
_entity_poly.entity_id
_entity_poly.type
_entity_poly.pdbx_seq_one_letter_code
_entity_poly.pdbx_strand_id
1 'polypeptide(L)'
;EKLDGLRKVLHALDVKRALLFVEQQGRLETVLEKLQHHGLKVAGLRKDAGKQERKEALEAISKGKISLLVATDLAARGLDIPGVTHVINLDFPDEPQTYLHRAGRTGRAGQEGMVVSLVTQGEVARLERCRRSLKVDLQEYILSKGRFLQLQALRQQAQVKRSKPAKPVKK
;
A
#
# COMPACT_ATOMS: atom_id res chain seq x y z
N GLU A 1 7.03 2.56 -12.62
CA GLU A 1 6.77 1.16 -12.15
C GLU A 1 5.90 1.10 -10.88
N LYS A 2 6.31 1.67 -9.73
CA LYS A 2 5.48 1.62 -8.50
C LYS A 2 4.13 2.31 -8.66
N LEU A 3 4.06 3.43 -9.36
CA LEU A 3 2.79 4.15 -9.57
C LEU A 3 1.83 3.39 -10.49
N ASP A 4 2.34 2.69 -11.50
CA ASP A 4 1.51 1.81 -12.32
C ASP A 4 1.01 0.61 -11.51
N GLY A 5 1.87 0.06 -10.65
CA GLY A 5 1.49 -0.95 -9.66
C GLY A 5 0.40 -0.44 -8.72
N LEU A 6 0.56 0.76 -8.18
CA LEU A 6 -0.42 1.40 -7.31
C LEU A 6 -1.80 1.53 -7.98
N ARG A 7 -1.85 2.05 -9.20
CA ARG A 7 -3.12 2.19 -9.95
C ARG A 7 -3.83 0.85 -10.12
N LYS A 8 -3.09 -0.18 -10.50
CA LYS A 8 -3.63 -1.54 -10.64
C LYS A 8 -4.16 -2.08 -9.31
N VAL A 9 -3.44 -1.84 -8.22
CA VAL A 9 -3.85 -2.23 -6.86
C VAL A 9 -5.12 -1.50 -6.44
N LEU A 10 -5.17 -0.18 -6.62
CA LEU A 10 -6.35 0.65 -6.29
C LEU A 10 -7.61 0.16 -7.03
N HIS A 11 -7.46 -0.18 -8.30
CA HIS A 11 -8.55 -0.71 -9.11
C HIS A 11 -8.97 -2.11 -8.68
N ALA A 12 -8.00 -3.00 -8.46
CA ALA A 12 -8.27 -4.40 -8.11
C ALA A 12 -8.90 -4.59 -6.72
N LEU A 13 -8.63 -3.67 -5.79
CA LEU A 13 -9.18 -3.69 -4.42
C LEU A 13 -10.44 -2.83 -4.26
N ASP A 14 -10.90 -2.15 -5.31
CA ASP A 14 -12.04 -1.21 -5.24
C ASP A 14 -11.92 -0.25 -4.06
N VAL A 15 -10.77 0.40 -3.91
CA VAL A 15 -10.41 1.22 -2.76
C VAL A 15 -11.30 2.46 -2.70
N LYS A 16 -12.08 2.57 -1.63
CA LYS A 16 -13.00 3.71 -1.42
C LYS A 16 -12.38 4.84 -0.59
N ARG A 17 -11.57 4.48 0.39
CA ARG A 17 -10.98 5.44 1.33
C ARG A 17 -9.63 4.92 1.81
N ALA A 18 -8.55 5.52 1.31
CA ALA A 18 -7.20 5.09 1.64
C ALA A 18 -6.27 6.23 2.05
N LEU A 19 -5.30 5.89 2.89
CA LEU A 19 -4.15 6.71 3.20
C LEU A 19 -2.91 6.11 2.52
N LEU A 20 -2.29 6.89 1.62
CA LEU A 20 -1.09 6.51 0.89
C LEU A 20 0.13 7.16 1.50
N PHE A 21 1.09 6.35 1.91
CA PHE A 21 2.36 6.81 2.46
C PHE A 21 3.45 6.88 1.40
N VAL A 22 4.12 8.04 1.35
CA VAL A 22 5.34 8.29 0.59
C VAL A 22 6.46 8.69 1.54
N GLU A 23 7.71 8.38 1.19
CA GLU A 23 8.85 8.60 2.08
C GLU A 23 9.19 10.09 2.22
N GLN A 24 9.20 10.83 1.13
CA GLN A 24 9.68 12.20 1.08
C GLN A 24 8.65 13.19 0.54
N GLN A 25 8.71 14.44 1.04
CA GLN A 25 7.81 15.52 0.62
C GLN A 25 7.90 15.81 -0.90
N GLY A 26 9.11 15.86 -1.47
CA GLY A 26 9.27 16.08 -2.91
C GLY A 26 8.64 14.99 -3.77
N ARG A 27 8.59 13.76 -3.28
CA ARG A 27 7.90 12.65 -3.95
C ARG A 27 6.38 12.76 -3.87
N LEU A 28 5.86 13.37 -2.80
CA LEU A 28 4.42 13.59 -2.62
C LEU A 28 3.83 14.38 -3.78
N GLU A 29 4.43 15.51 -4.17
CA GLU A 29 3.95 16.33 -5.27
C GLU A 29 3.93 15.55 -6.60
N THR A 30 5.02 14.87 -6.92
CA THR A 30 5.10 14.03 -8.14
C THR A 30 4.04 12.93 -8.16
N VAL A 31 3.78 12.32 -7.01
CA VAL A 31 2.74 11.28 -6.88
C VAL A 31 1.36 11.89 -7.09
N LEU A 32 1.08 13.03 -6.47
CA LEU A 32 -0.20 13.74 -6.63
C LEU A 32 -0.48 14.10 -8.08
N GLU A 33 0.46 14.78 -8.75
CA GLU A 33 0.33 15.17 -10.16
C GLU A 33 0.02 13.97 -11.06
N LYS A 34 0.77 12.88 -10.90
CA LYS A 34 0.57 11.69 -11.71
C LYS A 34 -0.77 11.01 -11.43
N LEU A 35 -1.19 10.92 -10.18
CA LEU A 35 -2.47 10.30 -9.83
C LEU A 35 -3.65 11.15 -10.32
N GLN A 36 -3.57 12.48 -10.20
CA GLN A 36 -4.57 13.42 -10.72
C GLN A 36 -4.64 13.37 -12.25
N HIS A 37 -3.50 13.33 -12.94
CA HIS A 37 -3.44 13.16 -14.39
C HIS A 37 -4.16 11.90 -14.87
N HIS A 38 -4.16 10.85 -14.05
CA HIS A 38 -4.91 9.63 -14.31
C HIS A 38 -6.37 9.66 -13.82
N GLY A 39 -6.90 10.83 -13.47
CA GLY A 39 -8.31 11.01 -13.09
C GLY A 39 -8.66 10.53 -11.69
N LEU A 40 -7.68 10.21 -10.84
CA LEU A 40 -7.94 9.79 -9.47
C LEU A 40 -8.26 11.00 -8.59
N LYS A 41 -9.28 10.86 -7.74
CA LYS A 41 -9.67 11.88 -6.76
C LYS A 41 -8.76 11.79 -5.55
N VAL A 42 -7.69 12.58 -5.54
CA VAL A 42 -6.64 12.55 -4.53
C VAL A 42 -6.35 13.93 -3.97
N ALA A 43 -5.93 13.99 -2.71
CA ALA A 43 -5.33 15.18 -2.10
C ALA A 43 -4.03 14.81 -1.40
N GLY A 44 -3.14 15.78 -1.23
CA GLY A 44 -1.90 15.64 -0.48
C GLY A 44 -1.99 16.31 0.87
N LEU A 45 -1.34 15.72 1.86
CA LEU A 45 -1.14 16.34 3.15
C LEU A 45 0.34 16.66 3.34
N ARG A 46 0.65 17.95 3.31
CA ARG A 46 2.00 18.45 3.47
C ARG A 46 2.38 18.60 4.94
N LYS A 47 3.66 18.54 5.23
CA LYS A 47 4.20 18.77 6.57
C LYS A 47 3.83 20.16 7.10
N ASP A 48 3.95 21.17 6.25
CA ASP A 48 3.73 22.58 6.52
C ASP A 48 2.31 23.06 6.24
N ALA A 49 1.40 22.13 5.92
CA ALA A 49 -0.01 22.43 5.73
C ALA A 49 -0.60 23.12 6.96
N GLY A 50 -1.26 24.25 6.72
CA GLY A 50 -1.97 25.00 7.77
C GLY A 50 -3.15 24.20 8.35
N LYS A 51 -3.66 24.64 9.50
CA LYS A 51 -4.81 24.00 10.16
C LYS A 51 -6.03 23.87 9.23
N GLN A 52 -6.29 24.90 8.43
CA GLN A 52 -7.43 24.94 7.51
C GLN A 52 -7.25 23.92 6.37
N GLU A 53 -6.09 23.90 5.72
CA GLU A 53 -5.77 22.94 4.65
C GLU A 53 -5.88 21.49 5.14
N ARG A 54 -5.35 21.21 6.35
CA ARG A 54 -5.49 19.90 6.99
C ARG A 54 -6.94 19.52 7.20
N LYS A 55 -7.75 20.44 7.73
CA LYS A 55 -9.17 20.23 7.97
C LYS A 55 -9.90 19.93 6.66
N GLU A 56 -9.64 20.69 5.62
CA GLU A 56 -10.28 20.51 4.30
C GLU A 56 -9.92 19.13 3.68
N ALA A 57 -8.64 18.73 3.74
CA ALA A 57 -8.22 17.43 3.25
C ALA A 57 -8.90 16.27 4.03
N LEU A 58 -8.98 16.38 5.36
CA LEU A 58 -9.64 15.39 6.20
C LEU A 58 -11.16 15.33 5.96
N GLU A 59 -11.80 16.47 5.78
CA GLU A 59 -13.21 16.51 5.42
C GLU A 59 -13.47 15.93 4.02
N ALA A 60 -12.59 16.21 3.07
CA ALA A 60 -12.73 15.72 1.71
C ALA A 60 -12.69 14.19 1.65
N ILE A 61 -11.75 13.55 2.38
CA ILE A 61 -11.69 12.09 2.43
C ILE A 61 -12.83 11.49 3.25
N SER A 62 -13.22 12.11 4.36
CA SER A 62 -14.32 11.64 5.20
C SER A 62 -15.65 11.69 4.47
N LYS A 63 -15.89 12.73 3.66
CA LYS A 63 -17.10 12.92 2.85
C LYS A 63 -17.06 12.15 1.51
N GLY A 64 -16.00 11.41 1.22
CA GLY A 64 -15.83 10.66 -0.04
C GLY A 64 -15.62 11.54 -1.27
N LYS A 65 -15.28 12.83 -1.11
CA LYS A 65 -14.91 13.72 -2.22
C LYS A 65 -13.59 13.29 -2.87
N ILE A 66 -12.69 12.73 -2.08
CA ILE A 66 -11.47 12.07 -2.53
C ILE A 66 -11.46 10.64 -2.00
N SER A 67 -10.83 9.74 -2.75
CA SER A 67 -10.66 8.33 -2.36
C SER A 67 -9.28 8.05 -1.74
N LEU A 68 -8.32 8.94 -1.97
CA LEU A 68 -6.94 8.74 -1.56
C LEU A 68 -6.35 10.02 -0.98
N LEU A 69 -5.83 9.93 0.23
CA LEU A 69 -5.04 11.00 0.86
C LEU A 69 -3.57 10.57 0.87
N VAL A 70 -2.72 11.37 0.22
CA VAL A 70 -1.27 11.11 0.14
C VAL A 70 -0.56 11.89 1.23
N ALA A 71 0.29 11.25 2.01
CA ALA A 71 0.99 11.88 3.12
C ALA A 71 2.38 11.27 3.35
N THR A 72 3.27 12.04 3.96
CA THR A 72 4.48 11.53 4.62
C THR A 72 4.15 11.12 6.06
N ASP A 73 5.01 10.32 6.68
CA ASP A 73 4.85 9.93 8.10
C ASP A 73 4.69 11.14 9.03
N LEU A 74 5.50 12.18 8.79
CA LEU A 74 5.46 13.38 9.61
C LEU A 74 4.16 14.16 9.43
N ALA A 75 3.65 14.26 8.21
CA ALA A 75 2.39 14.93 7.92
C ALA A 75 1.18 14.15 8.49
N ALA A 76 1.26 12.82 8.48
CA ALA A 76 0.21 11.94 8.99
C ALA A 76 0.22 11.78 10.52
N ARG A 77 1.25 12.27 11.22
CA ARG A 77 1.34 12.12 12.67
C ARG A 77 0.16 12.82 13.37
N GLY A 78 -0.48 12.12 14.31
CA GLY A 78 -1.63 12.63 15.04
C GLY A 78 -2.93 12.73 14.26
N LEU A 79 -2.96 12.31 12.98
CA LEU A 79 -4.20 12.28 12.22
C LEU A 79 -5.12 11.17 12.70
N ASP A 80 -6.35 11.52 12.93
CA ASP A 80 -7.46 10.58 13.05
C ASP A 80 -8.40 10.77 11.86
N ILE A 81 -8.46 9.76 11.00
CA ILE A 81 -9.29 9.77 9.79
C ILE A 81 -10.30 8.63 9.92
N PRO A 82 -11.55 8.94 10.28
CA PRO A 82 -12.56 7.92 10.41
C PRO A 82 -12.82 7.16 9.10
N GLY A 83 -12.98 5.85 9.21
CA GLY A 83 -13.39 5.00 8.11
C GLY A 83 -12.32 4.79 7.01
N VAL A 84 -11.05 4.99 7.31
CA VAL A 84 -9.95 4.54 6.43
C VAL A 84 -9.97 3.02 6.37
N THR A 85 -10.26 2.49 5.20
CA THR A 85 -10.32 1.04 4.95
C THR A 85 -8.97 0.48 4.54
N HIS A 86 -8.14 1.30 3.90
CA HIS A 86 -6.85 0.87 3.38
C HIS A 86 -5.73 1.83 3.79
N VAL A 87 -4.62 1.26 4.22
CA VAL A 87 -3.33 1.94 4.31
C VAL A 87 -2.44 1.38 3.21
N ILE A 88 -1.86 2.25 2.40
CA ILE A 88 -1.01 1.84 1.29
C ILE A 88 0.38 2.44 1.49
N ASN A 89 1.40 1.60 1.55
CA ASN A 89 2.79 2.04 1.54
C ASN A 89 3.29 2.03 0.08
N LEU A 90 3.36 3.20 -0.55
CA LEU A 90 4.03 3.33 -1.84
C LEU A 90 5.54 3.13 -1.66
N ASP A 91 6.08 3.67 -0.58
CA ASP A 91 7.45 3.44 -0.13
C ASP A 91 7.41 2.64 1.18
N PHE A 92 8.08 1.48 1.16
CA PHE A 92 8.14 0.63 2.35
C PHE A 92 8.99 1.32 3.43
N PRO A 93 8.51 1.43 4.68
CA PRO A 93 9.21 2.15 5.73
C PRO A 93 10.52 1.47 6.10
N ASP A 94 11.52 2.26 6.50
CA ASP A 94 12.80 1.74 6.96
C ASP A 94 12.69 1.01 8.30
N GLU A 95 11.90 1.57 9.22
CA GLU A 95 11.78 1.06 10.57
C GLU A 95 10.47 0.28 10.81
N PRO A 96 10.54 -0.89 11.48
CA PRO A 96 9.36 -1.68 11.81
C PRO A 96 8.29 -0.89 12.59
N GLN A 97 8.72 -0.02 13.50
CA GLN A 97 7.80 0.82 14.27
C GLN A 97 7.00 1.79 13.40
N THR A 98 7.62 2.33 12.36
CA THR A 98 6.93 3.18 11.38
C THR A 98 5.86 2.39 10.64
N TYR A 99 6.13 1.13 10.29
CA TYR A 99 5.12 0.25 9.70
C TYR A 99 3.89 0.10 10.60
N LEU A 100 4.08 -0.15 11.90
CA LEU A 100 2.97 -0.25 12.87
C LEU A 100 2.18 1.05 12.99
N HIS A 101 2.87 2.19 13.04
CA HIS A 101 2.22 3.50 13.11
C HIS A 101 1.36 3.78 11.88
N ARG A 102 1.83 3.39 10.69
CA ARG A 102 1.05 3.48 9.46
C ARG A 102 -0.14 2.51 9.47
N ALA A 103 0.11 1.26 9.80
CA ALA A 103 -0.92 0.23 9.89
C ALA A 103 -2.06 0.63 10.86
N GLY A 104 -1.71 1.22 11.99
CA GLY A 104 -2.67 1.72 12.98
C GLY A 104 -3.53 2.91 12.50
N ARG A 105 -3.44 3.34 11.25
CA ARG A 105 -4.37 4.31 10.63
C ARG A 105 -5.63 3.67 10.09
N THR A 106 -5.68 2.34 9.96
CA THR A 106 -6.86 1.57 9.57
C THR A 106 -7.23 0.55 10.64
N GLY A 107 -8.32 -0.16 10.47
CA GLY A 107 -8.76 -1.20 11.41
C GLY A 107 -9.17 -0.66 12.80
N ARG A 108 -9.72 0.56 12.86
CA ARG A 108 -10.12 1.20 14.12
C ARG A 108 -11.57 0.94 14.48
N ALA A 109 -11.88 1.05 15.77
CA ALA A 109 -13.24 0.91 16.31
C ALA A 109 -13.94 -0.41 15.90
N GLY A 110 -13.19 -1.52 15.85
CA GLY A 110 -13.75 -2.83 15.50
C GLY A 110 -14.03 -3.04 14.01
N GLN A 111 -13.62 -2.08 13.16
CA GLN A 111 -13.73 -2.25 11.71
C GLN A 111 -12.52 -2.98 11.15
N GLU A 112 -12.74 -3.75 10.09
CA GLU A 112 -11.65 -4.37 9.35
C GLU A 112 -10.83 -3.32 8.59
N GLY A 113 -9.52 -3.53 8.50
CA GLY A 113 -8.60 -2.68 7.77
C GLY A 113 -7.58 -3.50 7.00
N MET A 114 -7.17 -3.00 5.85
CA MET A 114 -6.16 -3.63 5.03
C MET A 114 -4.93 -2.75 4.91
N VAL A 115 -3.75 -3.36 5.06
CA VAL A 115 -2.47 -2.70 4.79
C VAL A 115 -1.83 -3.33 3.55
N VAL A 116 -1.56 -2.52 2.55
CA VAL A 116 -0.93 -2.94 1.31
C VAL A 116 0.40 -2.23 1.14
N SER A 117 1.45 -2.96 0.81
CA SER A 117 2.77 -2.39 0.56
C SER A 117 3.27 -2.77 -0.83
N LEU A 118 3.67 -1.77 -1.61
CA LEU A 118 4.33 -1.99 -2.89
C LEU A 118 5.84 -2.10 -2.67
N VAL A 119 6.34 -3.30 -2.77
CA VAL A 119 7.75 -3.62 -2.46
C VAL A 119 8.53 -3.87 -3.73
N THR A 120 9.63 -3.15 -3.90
CA THR A 120 10.63 -3.42 -4.95
C THR A 120 11.69 -4.40 -4.44
N GLN A 121 12.48 -4.95 -5.36
CA GLN A 121 13.59 -5.83 -4.99
C GLN A 121 14.56 -5.18 -3.99
N GLY A 122 14.81 -3.88 -4.11
CA GLY A 122 15.66 -3.12 -3.18
C GLY A 122 15.08 -2.96 -1.77
N GLU A 123 13.77 -3.13 -1.60
CA GLU A 123 13.08 -2.98 -0.31
C GLU A 123 12.82 -4.32 0.40
N VAL A 124 13.13 -5.45 -0.23
CA VAL A 124 12.90 -6.79 0.36
C VAL A 124 13.61 -6.96 1.70
N ALA A 125 14.82 -6.43 1.84
CA ALA A 125 15.55 -6.50 3.11
C ALA A 125 14.83 -5.76 4.25
N ARG A 126 14.19 -4.62 3.96
CA ARG A 126 13.36 -3.85 4.92
C ARG A 126 12.10 -4.65 5.30
N LEU A 127 11.44 -5.24 4.31
CA LEU A 127 10.28 -6.11 4.50
C LEU A 127 10.61 -7.28 5.44
N GLU A 128 11.70 -7.98 5.20
CA GLU A 128 12.12 -9.12 6.02
C GLU A 128 12.52 -8.71 7.45
N ARG A 129 13.14 -7.54 7.62
CA ARG A 129 13.41 -6.96 8.94
C ARG A 129 12.10 -6.67 9.68
N CYS A 130 11.15 -6.06 9.01
CA CYS A 130 9.83 -5.74 9.57
C CYS A 130 9.09 -7.02 9.99
N ARG A 131 9.03 -8.03 9.12
CA ARG A 131 8.40 -9.34 9.39
C ARG A 131 8.96 -10.01 10.63
N ARG A 132 10.30 -10.07 10.75
CA ARG A 132 10.97 -10.68 11.90
C ARG A 132 10.79 -9.90 13.19
N SER A 133 10.93 -8.57 13.14
CA SER A 133 10.84 -7.71 14.31
C SER A 133 9.44 -7.68 14.91
N LEU A 134 8.42 -7.60 14.07
CA LEU A 134 7.02 -7.45 14.50
C LEU A 134 6.29 -8.78 14.63
N LYS A 135 6.89 -9.88 14.14
CA LYS A 135 6.26 -11.22 14.07
C LYS A 135 4.90 -11.19 13.37
N VAL A 136 4.78 -10.35 12.34
CA VAL A 136 3.55 -10.24 11.53
C VAL A 136 3.62 -11.13 10.31
N ASP A 137 2.49 -11.74 9.97
CA ASP A 137 2.36 -12.52 8.74
C ASP A 137 2.01 -11.58 7.58
N LEU A 138 3.03 -11.22 6.80
CA LEU A 138 2.89 -10.41 5.60
C LEU A 138 2.76 -11.34 4.39
N GLN A 139 1.56 -11.43 3.87
CA GLN A 139 1.26 -12.22 2.68
C GLN A 139 1.82 -11.55 1.42
N GLU A 140 2.52 -12.31 0.60
CA GLU A 140 3.11 -11.81 -0.64
C GLU A 140 2.23 -12.13 -1.85
N TYR A 141 1.95 -11.12 -2.67
CA TYR A 141 1.14 -11.25 -3.88
C TYR A 141 1.85 -10.69 -5.09
N ILE A 142 1.59 -11.30 -6.24
CA ILE A 142 1.89 -10.73 -7.56
C ILE A 142 0.58 -10.32 -8.20
N LEU A 143 0.51 -9.09 -8.68
CA LEU A 143 -0.63 -8.64 -9.47
C LEU A 143 -0.40 -8.99 -10.94
N SER A 144 -1.18 -9.92 -11.46
CA SER A 144 -1.12 -10.36 -12.85
C SER A 144 -2.50 -10.33 -13.48
N LYS A 145 -2.65 -9.67 -14.65
CA LYS A 145 -3.92 -9.56 -15.38
C LYS A 145 -5.10 -9.13 -14.48
N GLY A 146 -4.87 -8.15 -13.59
CA GLY A 146 -5.90 -7.62 -12.68
C GLY A 146 -6.28 -8.53 -11.51
N ARG A 147 -5.55 -9.64 -11.29
CA ARG A 147 -5.80 -10.58 -10.17
C ARG A 147 -4.59 -10.68 -9.26
N PHE A 148 -4.85 -10.76 -7.96
CA PHE A 148 -3.82 -11.05 -6.96
C PHE A 148 -3.55 -12.55 -6.91
N LEU A 149 -2.31 -12.93 -7.16
CA LEU A 149 -1.84 -14.30 -7.08
C LEU A 149 -0.88 -14.42 -5.89
N GLN A 150 -1.18 -15.27 -4.94
CA GLN A 150 -0.33 -15.48 -3.77
C GLN A 150 0.98 -16.13 -4.18
N LEU A 151 2.09 -15.47 -3.86
CA LEU A 151 3.43 -15.88 -4.30
C LEU A 151 3.82 -17.26 -3.74
N GLN A 152 3.45 -17.54 -2.49
CA GLN A 152 3.72 -18.82 -1.86
C GLN A 152 3.03 -19.99 -2.58
N ALA A 153 1.78 -19.83 -2.97
CA ALA A 153 1.04 -20.83 -3.74
C ALA A 153 1.68 -21.07 -5.11
N LEU A 154 2.14 -20.02 -5.78
CA LEU A 154 2.85 -20.14 -7.07
C LEU A 154 4.19 -20.87 -6.93
N ARG A 155 4.96 -20.60 -5.86
CA ARG A 155 6.24 -21.29 -5.58
C ARG A 155 6.01 -22.77 -5.34
N GLN A 156 4.97 -23.16 -4.57
CA GLN A 156 4.62 -24.56 -4.32
C GLN A 156 4.22 -25.29 -5.61
N GLN A 157 3.38 -24.68 -6.46
CA GLN A 157 2.99 -25.25 -7.75
C GLN A 157 4.19 -25.46 -8.69
N ALA A 158 5.16 -24.53 -8.70
CA ALA A 158 6.36 -24.64 -9.50
C ALA A 158 7.26 -25.79 -9.03
N GLN A 159 7.38 -26.02 -7.72
CA GLN A 159 8.13 -27.14 -7.16
C GLN A 159 7.51 -28.49 -7.51
N VAL A 160 6.18 -28.61 -7.40
CA VAL A 160 5.44 -29.83 -7.76
C VAL A 160 5.61 -30.18 -9.25
N LYS A 161 5.63 -29.15 -10.14
CA LYS A 161 5.86 -29.38 -11.57
C LYS A 161 7.29 -29.86 -11.87
N ARG A 162 8.29 -29.42 -11.11
CA ARG A 162 9.70 -29.84 -11.28
C ARG A 162 9.96 -31.24 -10.74
N SER A 163 9.21 -31.71 -9.76
CA SER A 163 9.35 -33.02 -9.15
C SER A 163 8.62 -34.15 -9.92
N LYS A 164 7.81 -33.85 -10.93
CA LYS A 164 7.22 -34.88 -11.79
C LYS A 164 8.26 -35.42 -12.76
N PRO A 165 8.59 -36.72 -12.73
CA PRO A 165 9.53 -37.30 -13.67
C PRO A 165 9.03 -37.14 -15.11
N ALA A 166 9.96 -36.83 -16.01
CA ALA A 166 9.66 -36.75 -17.44
C ALA A 166 9.04 -38.10 -17.91
N LYS A 167 7.94 -38.04 -18.62
CA LYS A 167 7.33 -39.24 -19.20
C LYS A 167 8.40 -39.96 -20.08
N PRO A 168 8.59 -41.28 -19.94
CA PRO A 168 9.50 -41.99 -20.78
C PRO A 168 9.09 -41.86 -22.26
N VAL A 169 10.04 -41.43 -23.08
CA VAL A 169 9.85 -41.39 -24.53
C VAL A 169 9.66 -42.84 -25.00
N LYS A 170 8.47 -43.18 -25.49
CA LYS A 170 8.23 -44.45 -26.15
C LYS A 170 9.04 -44.47 -27.44
N LYS A 171 9.95 -45.45 -27.52
CA LYS A 171 10.63 -45.82 -28.79
C LYS A 171 9.66 -46.55 -29.69
#